data_7ac03d2466f6ad96e8641bf64df67045
#
_entry.id   7ac03d2466f6ad96e8641bf64df67045
#
_cell.length_a   1.000
_cell.length_b   1.000
_cell.length_c   1.000
_cell.angle_alpha   90.00
_cell.angle_beta   90.00
_cell.angle_gamma   90.00
#
_symmetry.space_group_name_H-M   'P 1'
#
loop_
_entity.id
_entity.type
_entity.pdbx_description
1 polymer ?
#
loop_
_entity_poly.entity_id
_entity_poly.type
_entity_poly.pdbx_seq_one_letter_code
_entity_poly.pdbx_strand_id
1 'polypeptide(L)'
;MTYDSTILTEAVNAHYYSEVLILVLLVLLCIVAVIASFFCFKELVGKSRRKTLLIVLAACLCSAVLISIRVVAFLPVYKDYKNTSYIVEEDAQFYIIEGTNNPWEAKNEVLVTTSNGEKIKLTITNDHKFETDIALNGTVVYTKHSKHIVWYSTEN
;
A
#
# COMPACT_ATOMS: atom_id res chain seq x y z
N MET A 1 9.13 -12.20 25.22
CA MET A 1 10.07 -12.05 24.08
C MET A 1 10.49 -10.61 23.99
N THR A 2 11.80 -10.31 24.04
CA THR A 2 12.29 -8.94 23.86
C THR A 2 12.30 -8.64 22.36
N TYR A 3 11.37 -7.81 21.91
CA TYR A 3 11.37 -7.31 20.53
C TYR A 3 12.59 -6.41 20.33
N ASP A 4 13.41 -6.75 19.36
CA ASP A 4 14.51 -5.88 18.97
C ASP A 4 13.94 -4.66 18.25
N SER A 5 13.96 -3.51 18.90
CA SER A 5 13.47 -2.25 18.35
C SER A 5 14.11 -1.90 17.00
N THR A 6 15.31 -2.43 16.74
CA THR A 6 16.03 -2.23 15.48
C THR A 6 15.33 -2.95 14.34
N ILE A 7 14.90 -4.19 14.54
CA ILE A 7 14.18 -4.99 13.54
C ILE A 7 12.84 -4.33 13.19
N LEU A 8 12.11 -3.84 14.19
CA LEU A 8 10.84 -3.17 13.97
C LEU A 8 11.00 -1.84 13.20
N THR A 9 12.05 -1.09 13.53
CA THR A 9 12.37 0.14 12.81
C THR A 9 12.73 -0.15 11.34
N GLU A 10 13.52 -1.18 11.08
CA GLU A 10 13.87 -1.61 9.72
C GLU A 10 12.62 -2.05 8.93
N ALA A 11 11.69 -2.76 9.56
CA ALA A 11 10.44 -3.19 8.92
C ALA A 11 9.53 -2.01 8.56
N VAL A 12 9.40 -1.01 9.44
CA VAL A 12 8.68 0.25 9.14
C VAL A 12 9.35 1.00 7.99
N ASN A 13 10.67 1.07 7.97
CA ASN A 13 11.43 1.70 6.91
C ASN A 13 11.27 0.95 5.57
N ALA A 14 11.32 -0.37 5.58
CA ALA A 14 11.12 -1.19 4.39
C ALA A 14 9.73 -0.97 3.78
N HIS A 15 8.69 -0.94 4.62
CA HIS A 15 7.33 -0.59 4.18
C HIS A 15 7.26 0.81 3.56
N TYR A 16 7.88 1.81 4.17
CA TYR A 16 7.93 3.17 3.63
C TYR A 16 8.63 3.21 2.25
N TYR A 17 9.81 2.59 2.11
CA TYR A 17 10.53 2.60 0.85
C TYR A 17 9.80 1.86 -0.27
N SER A 18 9.10 0.78 0.04
CA SER A 18 8.27 0.08 -0.94
C SER A 18 7.14 0.96 -1.48
N GLU A 19 6.47 1.71 -0.60
CA GLU A 19 5.40 2.63 -0.97
C GLU A 19 5.91 3.86 -1.76
N VAL A 20 7.11 4.37 -1.41
CA VAL A 20 7.80 5.42 -2.19
C VAL A 20 8.11 4.93 -3.60
N LEU A 21 8.63 3.69 -3.73
CA LEU A 21 8.93 3.11 -5.04
C LEU A 21 7.68 3.02 -5.92
N ILE A 22 6.56 2.56 -5.36
CA ILE A 22 5.28 2.48 -6.08
C ILE A 22 4.82 3.87 -6.53
N LEU A 23 4.94 4.88 -5.67
CA LEU A 23 4.58 6.26 -6.00
C LEU A 23 5.45 6.81 -7.14
N VAL A 24 6.77 6.59 -7.09
CA VAL A 24 7.71 7.02 -8.15
C VAL A 24 7.39 6.33 -9.47
N LEU A 25 7.15 5.02 -9.46
CA LEU A 25 6.77 4.27 -10.66
C LEU A 25 5.46 4.78 -11.27
N LEU A 26 4.46 5.09 -10.44
CA LEU A 26 3.20 5.68 -10.90
C LEU A 26 3.42 7.04 -11.58
N VAL A 27 4.23 7.91 -10.98
CA VAL A 27 4.55 9.23 -11.57
C VAL A 27 5.25 9.07 -12.92
N LEU A 28 6.24 8.17 -13.02
CA LEU A 28 6.92 7.89 -14.28
C LEU A 28 5.96 7.36 -15.35
N LEU A 29 5.06 6.45 -14.98
CA LEU A 29 4.06 5.89 -15.89
C LEU A 29 3.08 6.97 -16.38
N CYS A 30 2.65 7.88 -15.50
CA CYS A 30 1.82 9.02 -15.87
C CYS A 30 2.54 9.96 -16.86
N ILE A 31 3.82 10.24 -16.65
CA ILE A 31 4.63 11.06 -17.56
C ILE A 31 4.70 10.40 -18.95
N VAL A 32 5.01 9.11 -18.99
CA VAL A 32 5.05 8.32 -20.25
C VAL A 32 3.71 8.34 -20.96
N ALA A 33 2.59 8.16 -20.22
CA ALA A 33 1.24 8.19 -20.77
C ALA A 33 0.89 9.54 -21.41
N VAL A 34 1.27 10.65 -20.77
CA VAL A 34 1.07 12.00 -21.31
C VAL A 34 1.89 12.21 -22.58
N ILE A 35 3.17 11.83 -22.58
CA ILE A 35 4.06 11.91 -23.74
C ILE A 35 3.53 11.05 -24.89
N ALA A 36 3.17 9.80 -24.64
CA ALA A 36 2.61 8.89 -25.63
C ALA A 36 1.30 9.44 -26.22
N SER A 37 0.43 10.01 -25.39
CA SER A 37 -0.80 10.66 -25.83
C SER A 37 -0.50 11.79 -26.83
N PHE A 38 0.51 12.61 -26.55
CA PHE A 38 0.90 13.68 -27.44
C PHE A 38 1.37 13.17 -28.81
N PHE A 39 2.22 12.13 -28.85
CA PHE A 39 2.76 11.59 -30.11
C PHE A 39 1.70 10.82 -30.91
N CYS A 40 0.98 9.90 -30.29
CA CYS A 40 -0.04 9.10 -30.97
C CYS A 40 -1.14 9.96 -31.60
N PHE A 41 -1.57 11.03 -30.90
CA PHE A 41 -2.64 11.87 -31.43
C PHE A 41 -2.15 12.90 -32.46
N LYS A 42 -0.87 13.29 -32.43
CA LYS A 42 -0.29 14.10 -33.48
C LYS A 42 -0.35 13.41 -34.85
N GLU A 43 -0.15 12.09 -34.87
CA GLU A 43 -0.21 11.30 -36.11
C GLU A 43 -1.64 11.00 -36.57
N LEU A 44 -2.53 10.61 -35.63
CA LEU A 44 -3.90 10.20 -35.94
C LEU A 44 -4.83 11.34 -36.33
N VAL A 45 -4.66 12.54 -35.76
CA VAL A 45 -5.62 13.64 -35.87
C VAL A 45 -5.13 14.76 -36.79
N GLY A 46 -4.10 14.52 -37.58
CA GLY A 46 -3.41 15.37 -38.58
C GLY A 46 -3.97 16.75 -39.04
N LYS A 47 -5.15 17.14 -38.63
CA LYS A 47 -5.79 18.42 -39.01
C LYS A 47 -6.47 19.21 -37.88
N SER A 48 -6.72 18.66 -36.69
CA SER A 48 -7.45 19.38 -35.64
C SER A 48 -6.65 19.54 -34.36
N ARG A 49 -5.86 20.61 -34.27
CA ARG A 49 -5.13 21.01 -33.06
C ARG A 49 -6.00 20.99 -31.77
N ARG A 50 -7.29 21.37 -31.88
CA ARG A 50 -8.22 21.42 -30.75
C ARG A 50 -8.50 20.02 -30.15
N LYS A 51 -8.70 18.99 -30.98
CA LYS A 51 -8.97 17.62 -30.51
C LYS A 51 -7.73 17.02 -29.82
N THR A 52 -6.54 17.22 -30.39
CA THR A 52 -5.29 16.76 -29.77
C THR A 52 -5.09 17.43 -28.41
N LEU A 53 -5.30 18.73 -28.32
CA LEU A 53 -5.17 19.48 -27.07
C LEU A 53 -6.13 18.99 -25.99
N LEU A 54 -7.39 18.72 -26.33
CA LEU A 54 -8.38 18.21 -25.40
C LEU A 54 -8.01 16.83 -24.85
N ILE A 55 -7.46 15.95 -25.66
CA ILE A 55 -7.05 14.59 -25.23
C ILE A 55 -5.83 14.66 -24.32
N VAL A 56 -4.83 15.46 -24.67
CA VAL A 56 -3.65 15.67 -23.82
C VAL A 56 -4.07 16.29 -22.47
N LEU A 57 -4.99 17.26 -22.50
CA LEU A 57 -5.52 17.86 -21.28
C LEU A 57 -6.25 16.83 -20.41
N ALA A 58 -7.09 15.98 -21.02
CA ALA A 58 -7.77 14.90 -20.31
C ALA A 58 -6.78 13.91 -19.70
N ALA A 59 -5.73 13.49 -20.42
CA ALA A 59 -4.67 12.64 -19.90
C ALA A 59 -3.93 13.28 -18.72
N CYS A 60 -3.61 14.56 -18.80
CA CYS A 60 -3.00 15.30 -17.70
C CYS A 60 -3.91 15.35 -16.47
N LEU A 61 -5.20 15.63 -16.65
CA LEU A 61 -6.18 15.67 -15.55
C LEU A 61 -6.33 14.30 -14.88
N CYS A 62 -6.48 13.23 -15.66
CA CYS A 62 -6.56 11.86 -15.13
C CYS A 62 -5.27 11.50 -14.35
N SER A 63 -4.11 11.82 -14.89
CA SER A 63 -2.82 11.59 -14.22
C SER A 63 -2.71 12.37 -12.91
N ALA A 64 -3.13 13.63 -12.89
CA ALA A 64 -3.12 14.46 -11.68
C ALA A 64 -4.04 13.89 -10.60
N VAL A 65 -5.24 13.42 -10.97
CA VAL A 65 -6.19 12.78 -10.04
C VAL A 65 -5.58 11.49 -9.44
N LEU A 66 -5.01 10.61 -10.27
CA LEU A 66 -4.40 9.37 -9.81
C LEU A 66 -3.22 9.62 -8.84
N ILE A 67 -2.35 10.56 -9.18
CA ILE A 67 -1.24 10.95 -8.31
C ILE A 67 -1.76 11.53 -6.99
N SER A 68 -2.79 12.39 -7.04
CA SER A 68 -3.37 12.99 -5.83
C SER A 68 -3.96 11.93 -4.90
N ILE A 69 -4.72 10.97 -5.43
CA ILE A 69 -5.27 9.86 -4.64
C ILE A 69 -4.14 9.06 -3.99
N ARG A 70 -3.07 8.75 -4.75
CA ARG A 70 -1.94 7.99 -4.24
C ARG A 70 -1.15 8.74 -3.18
N VAL A 71 -0.95 10.04 -3.33
CA VAL A 71 -0.30 10.90 -2.32
C VAL A 71 -1.10 10.91 -1.02
N VAL A 72 -2.42 11.05 -1.09
CA VAL A 72 -3.28 11.00 0.11
C VAL A 72 -3.16 9.64 0.81
N ALA A 73 -3.16 8.53 0.06
CA ALA A 73 -2.99 7.19 0.61
C ALA A 73 -1.59 6.97 1.23
N PHE A 74 -0.57 7.68 0.74
CA PHE A 74 0.80 7.62 1.25
C PHE A 74 1.01 8.40 2.56
N LEU A 75 0.19 9.41 2.86
CA LEU A 75 0.37 10.25 4.06
C LEU A 75 0.43 9.48 5.39
N PRO A 76 -0.42 8.45 5.65
CA PRO A 76 -0.30 7.64 6.86
C PRO A 76 1.05 6.91 6.96
N VAL A 77 1.54 6.34 5.84
CA VAL A 77 2.82 5.64 5.78
C VAL A 77 3.99 6.58 6.09
N TYR A 78 3.96 7.80 5.54
CA TYR A 78 4.95 8.83 5.85
C TYR A 78 4.95 9.24 7.32
N LYS A 79 3.76 9.33 7.96
CA LYS A 79 3.65 9.63 9.40
C LYS A 79 4.26 8.52 10.26
N ASP A 80 4.01 7.26 9.90
CA ASP A 80 4.57 6.10 10.59
C ASP A 80 6.10 6.08 10.48
N TYR A 81 6.63 6.31 9.27
CA TYR A 81 8.06 6.41 9.02
C TYR A 81 8.73 7.53 9.84
N LYS A 82 8.18 8.75 9.77
CA LYS A 82 8.76 9.93 10.44
C LYS A 82 8.81 9.79 11.96
N ASN A 83 7.81 9.14 12.56
CA ASN A 83 7.68 9.02 14.00
C ASN A 83 8.06 7.62 14.52
N THR A 84 8.46 6.71 13.64
CA THR A 84 8.68 5.27 13.95
C THR A 84 7.51 4.71 14.76
N SER A 85 6.28 4.94 14.26
CA SER A 85 5.06 4.68 15.00
C SER A 85 4.52 3.29 14.71
N TYR A 86 4.63 2.39 15.68
CA TYR A 86 4.04 1.06 15.63
C TYR A 86 3.27 0.74 16.92
N ILE A 87 2.40 -0.26 16.86
CA ILE A 87 1.63 -0.80 17.97
C ILE A 87 1.94 -2.29 18.06
N VAL A 88 2.12 -2.79 19.27
CA VAL A 88 2.32 -4.20 19.58
C VAL A 88 1.05 -4.71 20.25
N GLU A 89 0.44 -5.74 19.68
CA GLU A 89 -0.69 -6.45 20.27
C GLU A 89 -0.23 -7.86 20.64
N GLU A 90 -0.09 -8.11 21.93
CA GLU A 90 0.23 -9.43 22.48
C GLU A 90 -1.07 -10.22 22.66
N ASP A 91 -0.98 -11.54 22.57
CA ASP A 91 -2.12 -12.48 22.73
C ASP A 91 -3.28 -12.16 21.74
N ALA A 92 -2.94 -11.70 20.56
CA ALA A 92 -3.91 -11.40 19.52
C ALA A 92 -4.29 -12.66 18.73
N GLN A 93 -5.57 -12.76 18.39
CA GLN A 93 -6.04 -13.75 17.41
C GLN A 93 -6.15 -13.07 16.03
N PHE A 94 -5.55 -13.64 15.01
CA PHE A 94 -5.59 -13.08 13.67
C PHE A 94 -5.78 -14.11 12.57
N TYR A 95 -6.50 -13.74 11.52
CA TYR A 95 -6.71 -14.55 10.33
C TYR A 95 -6.84 -13.69 9.09
N ILE A 96 -6.50 -14.25 7.94
CA ILE A 96 -6.68 -13.57 6.66
C ILE A 96 -8.17 -13.58 6.32
N ILE A 97 -8.73 -12.40 6.13
CA ILE A 97 -10.05 -12.27 5.51
C ILE A 97 -9.77 -12.43 4.02
N GLU A 98 -10.22 -13.53 3.40
CA GLU A 98 -10.11 -13.84 1.98
C GLU A 98 -9.19 -12.89 1.21
N GLY A 99 -7.98 -13.36 0.91
CA GLY A 99 -7.12 -12.64 -0.01
C GLY A 99 -7.91 -12.44 -1.29
N THR A 100 -8.14 -11.21 -1.68
CA THR A 100 -8.64 -10.96 -3.02
C THR A 100 -7.65 -11.68 -3.94
N ASN A 101 -8.11 -12.72 -4.66
CA ASN A 101 -7.33 -13.42 -5.70
C ASN A 101 -7.00 -12.48 -6.87
N ASN A 102 -6.91 -11.21 -6.56
CA ASN A 102 -6.56 -10.16 -7.50
C ASN A 102 -5.03 -10.04 -7.54
N PRO A 103 -4.37 -10.53 -8.61
CA PRO A 103 -2.91 -10.47 -8.72
C PRO A 103 -2.35 -9.04 -8.72
N TRP A 104 -3.22 -8.02 -8.82
CA TRP A 104 -2.87 -6.61 -8.78
C TRP A 104 -2.93 -6.02 -7.36
N GLU A 105 -3.53 -6.73 -6.40
CA GLU A 105 -3.54 -6.34 -4.99
C GLU A 105 -2.38 -7.04 -4.28
N ALA A 106 -1.27 -6.32 -4.11
CA ALA A 106 -0.09 -6.81 -3.42
C ALA A 106 -0.25 -6.93 -1.89
N LYS A 107 -1.48 -6.76 -1.36
CA LYS A 107 -1.78 -6.73 0.07
C LYS A 107 -3.00 -7.58 0.38
N ASN A 108 -2.89 -8.40 1.41
CA ASN A 108 -4.02 -9.13 2.00
C ASN A 108 -4.59 -8.36 3.19
N GLU A 109 -5.90 -8.45 3.40
CA GLU A 109 -6.54 -7.97 4.63
C GLU A 109 -6.47 -9.04 5.71
N VAL A 110 -6.09 -8.64 6.92
CA VAL A 110 -6.02 -9.47 8.11
C VAL A 110 -6.96 -8.88 9.16
N LEU A 111 -7.85 -9.70 9.72
CA LEU A 111 -8.62 -9.33 10.88
C LEU A 111 -7.86 -9.75 12.14
N VAL A 112 -7.54 -8.79 12.96
CA VAL A 112 -6.90 -8.99 14.26
C VAL A 112 -7.92 -8.73 15.34
N THR A 113 -8.11 -9.71 16.24
CA THR A 113 -8.87 -9.54 17.47
C THR A 113 -7.88 -9.40 18.61
N THR A 114 -7.86 -8.24 19.26
CA THR A 114 -6.98 -7.96 20.38
C THR A 114 -7.39 -8.74 21.64
N SER A 115 -6.54 -8.82 22.64
CA SER A 115 -6.84 -9.40 23.95
C SER A 115 -8.07 -8.79 24.63
N ASN A 116 -8.40 -7.53 24.31
CA ASN A 116 -9.59 -6.83 24.80
C ASN A 116 -10.86 -7.12 23.99
N GLY A 117 -10.78 -7.96 22.93
CA GLY A 117 -11.89 -8.29 22.05
C GLY A 117 -12.17 -7.24 20.96
N GLU A 118 -11.36 -6.22 20.83
CA GLU A 118 -11.47 -5.24 19.74
C GLU A 118 -11.04 -5.87 18.41
N LYS A 119 -11.82 -5.64 17.35
CA LYS A 119 -11.53 -6.15 16.00
C LYS A 119 -10.94 -5.04 15.15
N ILE A 120 -9.71 -5.25 14.69
CA ILE A 120 -8.96 -4.30 13.88
C ILE A 120 -8.67 -4.92 12.51
N LYS A 121 -8.96 -4.19 11.44
CA LYS A 121 -8.54 -4.58 10.09
C LYS A 121 -7.16 -4.02 9.79
N LEU A 122 -6.24 -4.90 9.44
CA LEU A 122 -4.88 -4.59 9.07
C LEU A 122 -4.59 -5.08 7.66
N THR A 123 -3.53 -4.58 7.05
CA THR A 123 -3.02 -5.08 5.76
C THR A 123 -1.68 -5.77 5.97
N ILE A 124 -1.40 -6.79 5.14
CA ILE A 124 -0.09 -7.46 5.11
C ILE A 124 0.35 -7.65 3.66
N THR A 125 1.66 -7.65 3.43
CA THR A 125 2.22 -7.94 2.11
C THR A 125 2.05 -9.42 1.76
N ASN A 126 1.81 -9.75 0.49
CA ASN A 126 1.56 -11.14 0.02
C ASN A 126 2.74 -12.10 0.19
N ASP A 127 3.93 -11.63 0.55
CA ASP A 127 5.12 -12.46 0.76
C ASP A 127 5.01 -13.37 1.98
N HIS A 128 4.06 -13.10 2.87
CA HIS A 128 3.75 -13.94 4.02
C HIS A 128 2.71 -14.98 3.63
N LYS A 129 3.14 -16.24 3.58
CA LYS A 129 2.25 -17.39 3.35
C LYS A 129 1.50 -17.70 4.64
N PHE A 130 0.40 -17.02 4.88
CA PHE A 130 -0.58 -17.49 5.85
C PHE A 130 -1.45 -18.58 5.20
N GLU A 131 -1.70 -19.66 5.92
CA GLU A 131 -2.80 -20.56 5.56
C GLU A 131 -4.11 -19.82 5.82
N THR A 132 -4.93 -19.68 4.80
CA THR A 132 -6.06 -18.73 4.75
C THR A 132 -7.24 -19.07 5.66
N ASP A 133 -7.30 -20.27 6.23
CA ASP A 133 -8.52 -20.74 6.91
C ASP A 133 -8.34 -21.01 8.42
N ILE A 134 -7.16 -20.72 8.97
CA ILE A 134 -6.86 -21.02 10.38
C ILE A 134 -6.61 -19.72 11.13
N ALA A 135 -7.37 -19.50 12.21
CA ALA A 135 -7.08 -18.41 13.12
C ALA A 135 -5.78 -18.72 13.89
N LEU A 136 -4.82 -17.81 13.79
CA LEU A 136 -3.54 -17.89 14.49
C LEU A 136 -3.60 -17.07 15.78
N ASN A 137 -2.98 -17.56 16.84
CA ASN A 137 -2.81 -16.82 18.08
C ASN A 137 -1.34 -16.41 18.20
N GLY A 138 -1.10 -15.22 18.72
CA GLY A 138 0.26 -14.75 18.94
C GLY A 138 0.37 -13.24 19.02
N THR A 139 1.54 -12.73 18.72
CA THR A 139 1.81 -11.28 18.76
C THR A 139 1.83 -10.71 17.36
N VAL A 140 1.17 -9.56 17.18
CA VAL A 140 1.15 -8.79 15.93
C VAL A 140 1.68 -7.39 16.17
N VAL A 141 2.61 -6.96 15.33
CA VAL A 141 3.14 -5.58 15.33
C VAL A 141 2.73 -4.91 14.03
N TYR A 142 2.07 -3.78 14.14
CA TYR A 142 1.57 -3.03 12.99
C TYR A 142 1.82 -1.53 13.12
N THR A 143 1.89 -0.87 11.98
CA THR A 143 2.05 0.59 11.90
C THR A 143 0.79 1.30 12.39
N LYS A 144 0.95 2.37 13.18
CA LYS A 144 -0.15 3.06 13.87
C LYS A 144 -1.15 3.71 12.91
N HIS A 145 -0.66 4.37 11.86
CA HIS A 145 -1.48 5.17 10.96
C HIS A 145 -1.85 4.44 9.67
N SER A 146 -0.90 3.74 9.06
CA SER A 146 -1.13 2.98 7.83
C SER A 146 -1.78 1.61 8.05
N LYS A 147 -1.84 1.14 9.31
CA LYS A 147 -2.46 -0.16 9.68
C LYS A 147 -1.87 -1.34 8.92
N HIS A 148 -0.56 -1.33 8.70
CA HIS A 148 0.16 -2.38 8.00
C HIS A 148 0.93 -3.25 8.98
N ILE A 149 0.79 -4.59 8.89
CA ILE A 149 1.54 -5.55 9.70
C ILE A 149 2.99 -5.55 9.23
N VAL A 150 3.90 -5.22 10.12
CA VAL A 150 5.34 -5.20 9.87
C VAL A 150 6.05 -6.42 10.45
N TRP A 151 5.43 -7.06 11.45
CA TRP A 151 5.96 -8.26 12.07
C TRP A 151 4.86 -9.02 12.81
N TYR A 152 4.99 -10.34 12.89
CA TYR A 152 4.11 -11.19 13.71
C TYR A 152 4.87 -12.43 14.19
N SER A 153 4.39 -13.03 15.27
CA SER A 153 4.83 -14.32 15.79
C SER A 153 3.61 -15.13 16.17
N THR A 154 3.61 -16.40 15.81
CA THR A 154 2.56 -17.35 16.18
C THR A 154 3.02 -18.18 17.39
N GLU A 155 2.12 -18.36 18.33
CA GLU A 155 2.27 -19.36 19.39
C GLU A 155 1.83 -20.72 18.83
N ASN A 156 2.79 -21.66 18.78
CA ASN A 156 2.51 -23.06 18.44
C ASN A 156 1.93 -23.81 19.64
#